data_c44c20475d36b76743c43262e4af89f6
#
_entry.id   c44c20475d36b76743c43262e4af89f6
#
_cell.length_a   1.000
_cell.length_b   1.000
_cell.length_c   1.000
_cell.angle_alpha   90.00
_cell.angle_beta   90.00
_cell.angle_gamma   90.00
#
_symmetry.space_group_name_H-M   'P 1'
#
loop_
_entity.id
_entity.type
_entity.pdbx_description
1 polymer ?
#
loop_
_entity_poly.entity_id
_entity_poly.type
_entity_poly.pdbx_seq_one_letter_code
_entity_poly.pdbx_strand_id
1 'polypeptide(L)'
;MIILCIAGRAGSGKDTVAKILDGILTEQYRKRVLVAHYADLVKYVCKTFFDWDGIKDEEGRTLLQHIGTDVVRKADENYWVRFLMDMLGFFPDQWDFVLLPDFRFPNECSLLKRYLYPESEVFSVKVDRNFPSTLTPEQQEHASETALNGFNFDYYIDNNGTYDDLYKQMSNTFAPMLIERLKNDFIHLAC
;
A
#
# COMPACT_ATOMS: atom_id res chain seq x y z
N MET A 1 3.46 -14.57 6.65
CA MET A 1 3.21 -13.10 6.67
C MET A 1 2.16 -12.74 5.65
N ILE A 2 1.23 -11.80 5.95
CA ILE A 2 0.25 -11.28 4.99
C ILE A 2 0.63 -9.85 4.60
N ILE A 3 0.68 -9.57 3.28
CA ILE A 3 1.00 -8.25 2.72
C ILE A 3 -0.23 -7.70 1.99
N LEU A 4 -0.64 -6.48 2.32
CA LEU A 4 -1.74 -5.78 1.67
C LEU A 4 -1.22 -4.61 0.83
N CYS A 5 -1.32 -4.73 -0.48
CA CYS A 5 -1.06 -3.64 -1.44
C CYS A 5 -2.36 -2.81 -1.58
N ILE A 6 -2.43 -1.67 -0.89
CA ILE A 6 -3.66 -0.88 -0.79
C ILE A 6 -3.61 0.27 -1.79
N ALA A 7 -4.53 0.25 -2.75
CA ALA A 7 -4.69 1.25 -3.80
C ALA A 7 -5.94 2.11 -3.61
N GLY A 8 -6.04 3.17 -4.39
CA GLY A 8 -7.18 4.10 -4.47
C GLY A 8 -6.70 5.49 -4.86
N ARG A 9 -7.61 6.34 -5.33
CA ARG A 9 -7.29 7.72 -5.74
C ARG A 9 -6.66 8.53 -4.62
N ALA A 10 -5.95 9.60 -4.96
CA ALA A 10 -5.48 10.57 -3.97
C ALA A 10 -6.66 11.07 -3.12
N GLY A 11 -6.59 10.96 -1.78
CA GLY A 11 -7.69 11.35 -0.87
C GLY A 11 -8.77 10.27 -0.65
N SER A 12 -8.68 9.07 -1.24
CA SER A 12 -9.68 8.01 -1.03
C SER A 12 -9.69 7.42 0.39
N GLY A 13 -8.66 7.70 1.22
CA GLY A 13 -8.57 7.21 2.59
C GLY A 13 -7.71 5.95 2.76
N LYS A 14 -6.81 5.64 1.84
CA LYS A 14 -5.87 4.51 1.94
C LYS A 14 -5.06 4.48 3.24
N ASP A 15 -4.49 5.63 3.58
CA ASP A 15 -3.72 5.78 4.83
C ASP A 15 -4.62 5.62 6.07
N THR A 16 -5.88 6.07 5.99
CA THR A 16 -6.87 5.87 7.06
C THR A 16 -7.21 4.40 7.24
N VAL A 17 -7.44 3.67 6.14
CA VAL A 17 -7.66 2.22 6.15
C VAL A 17 -6.46 1.49 6.77
N ALA A 18 -5.23 1.81 6.33
CA ALA A 18 -4.02 1.21 6.89
C ALA A 18 -3.88 1.50 8.38
N LYS A 19 -4.12 2.74 8.83
CA LYS A 19 -4.07 3.12 10.24
C LYS A 19 -5.11 2.42 11.11
N ILE A 20 -6.35 2.27 10.61
CA ILE A 20 -7.41 1.53 11.31
C ILE A 20 -7.02 0.05 11.44
N LEU A 21 -6.56 -0.57 10.35
CA LEU A 21 -6.13 -1.97 10.36
C LEU A 21 -4.93 -2.19 11.28
N ASP A 22 -3.92 -1.32 11.24
CA ASP A 22 -2.78 -1.37 12.15
C ASP A 22 -3.25 -1.37 13.61
N GLY A 23 -4.10 -0.41 14.01
CA GLY A 23 -4.65 -0.35 15.37
C GLY A 23 -5.42 -1.61 15.75
N ILE A 24 -6.31 -2.11 14.89
CA ILE A 24 -7.10 -3.31 15.17
C ILE A 24 -6.20 -4.55 15.29
N LEU A 25 -5.31 -4.76 14.34
CA LEU A 25 -4.44 -5.94 14.30
C LEU A 25 -3.45 -5.95 15.48
N THR A 26 -2.91 -4.78 15.83
CA THR A 26 -1.97 -4.65 16.96
C THR A 26 -2.66 -4.74 18.32
N GLU A 27 -3.73 -3.97 18.54
CA GLU A 27 -4.34 -3.85 19.85
C GLU A 27 -5.28 -5.01 20.19
N GLN A 28 -6.12 -5.44 19.23
CA GLN A 28 -7.12 -6.47 19.47
C GLN A 28 -6.57 -7.89 19.22
N TYR A 29 -5.74 -8.05 18.17
CA TYR A 29 -5.23 -9.36 17.77
C TYR A 29 -3.78 -9.63 18.17
N ARG A 30 -3.09 -8.64 18.79
CA ARG A 30 -1.69 -8.74 19.25
C ARG A 30 -0.72 -9.15 18.14
N LYS A 31 -0.95 -8.63 16.93
CA LYS A 31 -0.11 -8.90 15.77
C LYS A 31 0.95 -7.81 15.57
N ARG A 32 2.07 -8.19 14.97
CA ARG A 32 3.13 -7.26 14.60
C ARG A 32 2.82 -6.73 13.20
N VAL A 33 2.62 -5.44 13.08
CA VAL A 33 2.22 -4.79 11.84
C VAL A 33 3.29 -3.80 11.41
N LEU A 34 3.67 -3.84 10.14
CA LEU A 34 4.47 -2.81 9.48
C LEU A 34 3.56 -2.01 8.54
N VAL A 35 3.53 -0.71 8.69
CA VAL A 35 2.99 0.20 7.67
C VAL A 35 4.17 0.84 6.96
N ALA A 36 4.33 0.57 5.66
CA ALA A 36 5.42 1.10 4.84
C ALA A 36 4.88 1.61 3.50
N HIS A 37 5.66 2.43 2.81
CA HIS A 37 5.28 2.97 1.51
C HIS A 37 6.41 2.77 0.50
N TYR A 38 6.07 2.42 -0.75
CA TYR A 38 7.04 2.43 -1.85
C TYR A 38 7.66 3.83 -2.03
N ALA A 39 6.86 4.88 -1.77
CA ALA A 39 7.29 6.26 -1.88
C ALA A 39 8.15 6.78 -0.72
N ASP A 40 8.42 6.01 0.34
CA ASP A 40 9.23 6.52 1.45
C ASP A 40 10.67 6.81 1.02
N LEU A 41 11.25 5.94 0.18
CA LEU A 41 12.56 6.19 -0.41
C LEU A 41 12.51 7.34 -1.43
N VAL A 42 11.45 7.48 -2.22
CA VAL A 42 11.24 8.65 -3.12
C VAL A 42 11.25 9.94 -2.31
N LYS A 43 10.50 9.99 -1.21
CA LYS A 43 10.44 11.16 -0.31
C LYS A 43 11.80 11.48 0.28
N TYR A 44 12.55 10.45 0.69
CA TYR A 44 13.93 10.63 1.17
C TYR A 44 14.83 11.26 0.10
N VAL A 45 14.79 10.73 -1.12
CA VAL A 45 15.56 11.27 -2.25
C VAL A 45 15.18 12.71 -2.54
N CYS A 46 13.89 13.03 -2.61
CA CYS A 46 13.42 14.39 -2.87
C CYS A 46 13.86 15.37 -1.77
N LYS A 47 13.78 14.97 -0.50
CA LYS A 47 14.24 15.82 0.61
C LYS A 47 15.75 16.02 0.63
N THR A 48 16.51 14.96 0.39
CA THR A 48 17.98 14.97 0.57
C THR A 48 18.70 15.58 -0.62
N PHE A 49 18.21 15.38 -1.84
CA PHE A 49 18.91 15.75 -3.07
C PHE A 49 18.24 16.86 -3.86
N PHE A 50 16.96 17.18 -3.56
CA PHE A 50 16.18 18.16 -4.31
C PHE A 50 15.51 19.21 -3.41
N ASP A 51 15.99 19.39 -2.19
CA ASP A 51 15.56 20.41 -1.23
C ASP A 51 14.03 20.46 -0.98
N TRP A 52 13.34 19.32 -1.13
CA TRP A 52 11.91 19.27 -0.89
C TRP A 52 11.59 19.45 0.60
N ASP A 53 10.74 20.40 0.94
CA ASP A 53 10.33 20.72 2.32
C ASP A 53 9.44 19.66 2.99
N GLY A 54 8.89 18.71 2.20
CA GLY A 54 7.99 17.66 2.67
C GLY A 54 6.50 17.98 2.50
N ILE A 55 6.17 19.18 2.00
CA ILE A 55 4.79 19.60 1.77
C ILE A 55 4.28 18.99 0.44
N LYS A 56 3.11 18.35 0.50
CA LYS A 56 2.45 17.75 -0.68
C LYS A 56 1.46 18.72 -1.32
N ASP A 57 1.92 19.96 -1.58
CA ASP A 57 1.23 20.90 -2.44
C ASP A 57 1.35 20.50 -3.93
N GLU A 58 1.03 21.38 -4.85
CA GLU A 58 1.09 21.11 -6.29
C GLU A 58 2.53 20.86 -6.75
N GLU A 59 3.48 21.68 -6.32
CA GLU A 59 4.90 21.58 -6.67
C GLU A 59 5.53 20.30 -6.06
N GLY A 60 5.28 20.05 -4.78
CA GLY A 60 5.77 18.84 -4.11
C GLY A 60 5.22 17.55 -4.71
N ARG A 61 3.95 17.53 -5.13
CA ARG A 61 3.37 16.37 -5.83
C ARG A 61 3.99 16.17 -7.20
N THR A 62 4.19 17.24 -7.96
CA THR A 62 4.85 17.21 -9.27
C THR A 62 6.28 16.71 -9.15
N LEU A 63 7.05 17.19 -8.17
CA LEU A 63 8.41 16.70 -7.90
C LEU A 63 8.42 15.20 -7.57
N LEU A 64 7.52 14.73 -6.70
CA LEU A 64 7.43 13.31 -6.33
C LEU A 64 7.06 12.43 -7.53
N GLN A 65 6.14 12.85 -8.39
CA GLN A 65 5.78 12.14 -9.63
C GLN A 65 6.96 12.11 -10.59
N HIS A 66 7.62 13.26 -10.81
CA HIS A 66 8.78 13.35 -11.70
C HIS A 66 9.92 12.43 -11.26
N ILE A 67 10.40 12.57 -10.02
CA ILE A 67 11.52 11.75 -9.53
C ILE A 67 11.12 10.27 -9.42
N GLY A 68 9.96 9.99 -8.82
CA GLY A 68 9.52 8.63 -8.55
C GLY A 68 9.17 7.85 -9.82
N THR A 69 8.56 8.48 -10.80
CA THR A 69 8.01 7.82 -12.00
C THR A 69 8.81 8.16 -13.24
N ASP A 70 8.90 9.45 -13.62
CA ASP A 70 9.44 9.85 -14.92
C ASP A 70 10.95 9.65 -15.02
N VAL A 71 11.67 9.74 -13.91
CA VAL A 71 13.12 9.52 -13.86
C VAL A 71 13.44 8.09 -13.44
N VAL A 72 13.14 7.72 -12.19
CA VAL A 72 13.64 6.45 -11.63
C VAL A 72 12.91 5.24 -12.20
N ARG A 73 11.56 5.21 -12.19
CA ARG A 73 10.83 4.07 -12.75
C ARG A 73 11.01 3.93 -14.27
N LYS A 74 11.20 5.04 -14.98
CA LYS A 74 11.50 4.98 -16.41
C LYS A 74 12.86 4.33 -16.69
N ALA A 75 13.83 4.53 -15.81
CA ALA A 75 15.14 3.87 -15.89
C ALA A 75 15.07 2.40 -15.40
N ASP A 76 14.31 2.14 -14.36
CA ASP A 76 14.11 0.83 -13.75
C ASP A 76 12.75 0.77 -13.05
N GLU A 77 11.79 0.14 -13.70
CA GLU A 77 10.41 0.05 -13.22
C GLU A 77 10.25 -0.64 -11.87
N ASN A 78 11.21 -1.47 -11.48
CA ASN A 78 11.18 -2.30 -10.28
C ASN A 78 12.03 -1.74 -9.13
N TYR A 79 12.70 -0.59 -9.31
CA TYR A 79 13.65 -0.05 -8.34
C TYR A 79 13.07 0.07 -6.92
N TRP A 80 11.92 0.75 -6.79
CA TRP A 80 11.28 0.97 -5.48
C TRP A 80 10.75 -0.32 -4.86
N VAL A 81 10.24 -1.22 -5.69
CA VAL A 81 9.72 -2.51 -5.24
C VAL A 81 10.85 -3.40 -4.72
N ARG A 82 11.98 -3.47 -5.42
CA ARG A 82 13.13 -4.27 -4.97
C ARG A 82 13.65 -3.82 -3.62
N PHE A 83 13.78 -2.51 -3.39
CA PHE A 83 14.18 -2.01 -2.07
C PHE A 83 13.29 -2.53 -0.95
N LEU A 84 11.97 -2.45 -1.12
CA LEU A 84 11.03 -2.96 -0.13
C LEU A 84 11.14 -4.48 0.03
N MET A 85 11.26 -5.22 -1.08
CA MET A 85 11.41 -6.67 -1.07
C MET A 85 12.67 -7.10 -0.33
N ASP A 86 13.80 -6.44 -0.58
CA ASP A 86 15.06 -6.72 0.11
C ASP A 86 14.93 -6.50 1.61
N MET A 87 14.28 -5.38 2.01
CA MET A 87 14.03 -5.09 3.42
C MET A 87 13.14 -6.14 4.08
N LEU A 88 12.06 -6.56 3.44
CA LEU A 88 11.19 -7.61 3.96
C LEU A 88 11.90 -8.97 4.02
N GLY A 89 12.75 -9.26 3.02
CA GLY A 89 13.54 -10.49 2.96
C GLY A 89 14.64 -10.58 4.02
N PHE A 90 15.22 -9.45 4.44
CA PHE A 90 16.18 -9.43 5.55
C PHE A 90 15.53 -9.69 6.92
N PHE A 91 14.24 -9.44 7.06
CA PHE A 91 13.52 -9.53 8.34
C PHE A 91 12.23 -10.36 8.22
N PRO A 92 12.28 -11.62 7.76
CA PRO A 92 11.09 -12.40 7.40
C PRO A 92 10.14 -12.66 8.58
N ASP A 93 10.69 -12.76 9.80
CA ASP A 93 9.94 -13.10 11.00
C ASP A 93 9.56 -11.89 11.88
N GLN A 94 9.77 -10.67 11.38
CA GLN A 94 9.50 -9.48 12.19
C GLN A 94 8.03 -9.08 12.20
N TRP A 95 7.29 -9.35 11.10
CA TRP A 95 5.92 -8.89 10.95
C TRP A 95 4.96 -10.03 10.59
N ASP A 96 3.78 -9.99 11.18
CA ASP A 96 2.67 -10.85 10.80
C ASP A 96 1.90 -10.24 9.61
N PHE A 97 1.84 -8.89 9.57
CA PHE A 97 1.20 -8.10 8.50
C PHE A 97 2.10 -6.97 8.01
N VAL A 98 2.03 -6.71 6.70
CA VAL A 98 2.63 -5.53 6.05
C VAL A 98 1.54 -4.80 5.27
N LEU A 99 1.34 -3.52 5.55
CA LEU A 99 0.35 -2.66 4.92
C LEU A 99 1.06 -1.62 4.04
N LEU A 100 0.76 -1.63 2.74
CA LEU A 100 1.38 -0.77 1.73
C LEU A 100 0.32 0.17 1.12
N PRO A 101 -0.01 1.32 1.74
CA PRO A 101 -1.14 2.16 1.36
C PRO A 101 -0.87 3.10 0.17
N ASP A 102 0.16 2.86 -0.60
CA ASP A 102 0.51 3.64 -1.79
C ASP A 102 0.73 2.77 -3.05
N PHE A 103 0.06 1.64 -3.13
CA PHE A 103 0.05 0.77 -4.30
C PHE A 103 -0.47 1.52 -5.53
N ARG A 104 0.36 1.63 -6.59
CA ARG A 104 0.07 2.43 -7.78
C ARG A 104 0.35 1.74 -9.10
N PHE A 105 1.19 0.71 -9.13
CA PHE A 105 1.59 0.03 -10.35
C PHE A 105 1.45 -1.48 -10.22
N PRO A 106 0.96 -2.18 -11.25
CA PRO A 106 0.71 -3.63 -11.19
C PRO A 106 1.93 -4.46 -10.73
N ASN A 107 3.14 -4.05 -11.13
CA ASN A 107 4.38 -4.75 -10.76
C ASN A 107 4.69 -4.68 -9.24
N GLU A 108 4.19 -3.68 -8.52
CA GLU A 108 4.37 -3.55 -7.07
C GLU A 108 3.74 -4.71 -6.30
N CYS A 109 2.59 -5.19 -6.74
CA CYS A 109 1.93 -6.35 -6.15
C CYS A 109 2.44 -7.67 -6.78
N SER A 110 2.59 -7.73 -8.10
CA SER A 110 2.95 -8.97 -8.80
C SER A 110 4.36 -9.45 -8.48
N LEU A 111 5.31 -8.56 -8.25
CA LEU A 111 6.67 -8.94 -7.82
C LEU A 111 6.68 -9.49 -6.40
N LEU A 112 5.95 -8.87 -5.46
CA LEU A 112 5.80 -9.39 -4.11
C LEU A 112 5.17 -10.80 -4.14
N LYS A 113 4.09 -10.99 -4.89
CA LYS A 113 3.46 -12.31 -5.10
C LYS A 113 4.45 -13.34 -5.65
N ARG A 114 5.32 -12.94 -6.56
CA ARG A 114 6.26 -13.86 -7.23
C ARG A 114 7.47 -14.24 -6.38
N TYR A 115 8.04 -13.28 -5.65
CA TYR A 115 9.34 -13.46 -5.00
C TYR A 115 9.26 -13.74 -3.49
N LEU A 116 8.16 -13.35 -2.83
CA LEU A 116 7.97 -13.62 -1.41
C LEU A 116 7.07 -14.85 -1.13
N TYR A 117 6.44 -15.43 -2.18
CA TYR A 117 5.74 -16.71 -2.06
C TYR A 117 6.77 -17.87 -2.06
N PRO A 118 6.59 -18.96 -1.27
CA PRO A 118 5.39 -19.32 -0.50
C PRO A 118 5.34 -18.75 0.93
N GLU A 119 6.32 -18.01 1.39
CA GLU A 119 6.45 -17.55 2.78
C GLU A 119 5.47 -16.42 3.14
N SER A 120 4.81 -15.84 2.13
CA SER A 120 3.90 -14.70 2.34
C SER A 120 2.70 -14.76 1.39
N GLU A 121 1.51 -14.45 1.90
CA GLU A 121 0.35 -14.15 1.07
C GLU A 121 0.29 -12.65 0.76
N VAL A 122 0.10 -12.30 -0.51
CA VAL A 122 0.03 -10.91 -0.97
C VAL A 122 -1.32 -10.65 -1.61
N PHE A 123 -2.06 -9.66 -1.10
CA PHE A 123 -3.36 -9.25 -1.60
C PHE A 123 -3.35 -7.81 -2.06
N SER A 124 -4.07 -7.55 -3.14
CA SER A 124 -4.37 -6.22 -3.63
C SER A 124 -5.73 -5.75 -3.12
N VAL A 125 -5.78 -4.55 -2.56
CA VAL A 125 -6.99 -3.96 -1.96
C VAL A 125 -7.26 -2.61 -2.60
N LYS A 126 -8.50 -2.35 -3.04
CA LYS A 126 -8.91 -1.04 -3.54
C LYS A 126 -9.80 -0.33 -2.54
N VAL A 127 -9.45 0.90 -2.21
CA VAL A 127 -10.29 1.80 -1.40
C VAL A 127 -11.04 2.72 -2.34
N ASP A 128 -12.35 2.54 -2.43
CA ASP A 128 -13.25 3.34 -3.25
C ASP A 128 -13.92 4.42 -2.41
N ARG A 129 -13.81 5.68 -2.88
CA ARG A 129 -14.48 6.83 -2.33
C ARG A 129 -14.90 7.77 -3.45
N ASN A 130 -16.16 8.15 -3.45
CA ASN A 130 -16.70 9.12 -4.40
C ASN A 130 -16.58 10.54 -3.83
N PHE A 131 -15.60 11.30 -4.32
CA PHE A 131 -15.35 12.68 -3.89
C PHE A 131 -14.62 13.45 -5.01
N PRO A 132 -14.68 14.79 -5.04
CA PRO A 132 -13.94 15.59 -5.99
C PRO A 132 -12.43 15.41 -5.84
N SER A 133 -11.72 15.26 -6.96
CA SER A 133 -10.26 15.17 -6.93
C SER A 133 -9.63 16.48 -6.44
N THR A 134 -8.57 16.35 -5.64
CA THR A 134 -7.71 17.48 -5.22
C THR A 134 -6.47 17.65 -6.10
N LEU A 135 -6.35 16.82 -7.16
CA LEU A 135 -5.26 16.85 -8.11
C LEU A 135 -5.59 17.74 -9.30
N THR A 136 -4.58 18.37 -9.90
CA THR A 136 -4.73 19.04 -11.20
C THR A 136 -5.10 18.03 -12.30
N PRO A 137 -5.68 18.45 -13.44
CA PRO A 137 -5.96 17.54 -14.55
C PRO A 137 -4.73 16.74 -15.00
N GLU A 138 -3.58 17.38 -15.13
CA GLU A 138 -2.32 16.77 -15.53
C GLU A 138 -1.87 15.70 -14.51
N GLN A 139 -1.98 16.00 -13.22
CA GLN A 139 -1.65 15.04 -12.16
C GLN A 139 -2.61 13.85 -12.15
N GLN A 140 -3.90 14.05 -12.49
CA GLN A 140 -4.88 12.96 -12.57
C GLN A 140 -4.61 12.00 -13.72
N GLU A 141 -4.07 12.49 -14.85
CA GLU A 141 -3.71 11.69 -16.02
C GLU A 141 -2.33 11.04 -15.89
N HIS A 142 -1.55 11.41 -14.89
CA HIS A 142 -0.21 10.87 -14.69
C HIS A 142 -0.24 9.34 -14.47
N ALA A 143 0.79 8.64 -14.97
CA ALA A 143 0.88 7.18 -14.89
C ALA A 143 0.70 6.63 -13.46
N SER A 144 1.18 7.33 -12.43
CA SER A 144 1.00 6.91 -11.03
C SER A 144 -0.45 6.96 -10.51
N GLU A 145 -1.36 7.63 -11.23
CA GLU A 145 -2.79 7.68 -10.89
C GLU A 145 -3.65 6.78 -11.80
N THR A 146 -3.12 6.42 -12.99
CA THR A 146 -3.88 5.71 -14.03
C THR A 146 -3.43 4.27 -14.28
N ALA A 147 -2.23 3.89 -13.86
CA ALA A 147 -1.65 2.56 -14.16
C ALA A 147 -2.47 1.37 -13.60
N LEU A 148 -3.33 1.59 -12.61
CA LEU A 148 -4.23 0.58 -12.06
C LEU A 148 -5.65 0.66 -12.66
N ASN A 149 -5.88 1.45 -13.70
CA ASN A 149 -7.17 1.45 -14.39
C ASN A 149 -7.42 0.07 -15.02
N GLY A 150 -8.55 -0.56 -14.69
CA GLY A 150 -8.85 -1.92 -15.14
C GLY A 150 -8.13 -3.05 -14.40
N PHE A 151 -7.33 -2.74 -13.37
CA PHE A 151 -6.70 -3.76 -12.54
C PHE A 151 -7.74 -4.52 -11.71
N ASN A 152 -7.65 -5.86 -11.67
CA ASN A 152 -8.52 -6.70 -10.86
C ASN A 152 -7.94 -6.84 -9.45
N PHE A 153 -8.62 -6.25 -8.47
CA PHE A 153 -8.23 -6.31 -7.07
C PHE A 153 -8.81 -7.56 -6.37
N ASP A 154 -8.07 -8.10 -5.42
CA ASP A 154 -8.52 -9.21 -4.59
C ASP A 154 -9.64 -8.78 -3.64
N TYR A 155 -9.61 -7.52 -3.15
CA TYR A 155 -10.60 -6.95 -2.23
C TYR A 155 -10.95 -5.49 -2.56
N TYR A 156 -12.18 -5.10 -2.19
CA TYR A 156 -12.69 -3.74 -2.33
C TYR A 156 -13.21 -3.25 -0.97
N ILE A 157 -12.81 -2.04 -0.59
CA ILE A 157 -13.25 -1.35 0.63
C ILE A 157 -14.04 -0.12 0.22
N ASP A 158 -15.30 -0.06 0.64
CA ASP A 158 -16.15 1.12 0.45
C ASP A 158 -15.88 2.14 1.57
N ASN A 159 -15.41 3.34 1.19
CA ASN A 159 -15.17 4.47 2.09
C ASN A 159 -16.06 5.67 1.76
N ASN A 160 -17.32 5.43 1.36
CA ASN A 160 -18.30 6.48 1.08
C ASN A 160 -19.11 6.90 2.32
N GLY A 161 -19.05 6.13 3.40
CA GLY A 161 -19.70 6.40 4.67
C GLY A 161 -18.89 7.29 5.62
N THR A 162 -19.23 7.24 6.88
CA THR A 162 -18.52 7.91 7.97
C THR A 162 -17.25 7.14 8.37
N TYR A 163 -16.41 7.77 9.21
CA TYR A 163 -15.28 7.09 9.82
C TYR A 163 -15.72 5.85 10.64
N ASP A 164 -16.84 5.95 11.36
CA ASP A 164 -17.38 4.85 12.14
C ASP A 164 -17.84 3.68 11.27
N ASP A 165 -18.41 3.95 10.09
CA ASP A 165 -18.79 2.91 9.14
C ASP A 165 -17.56 2.19 8.59
N LEU A 166 -16.51 2.94 8.22
CA LEU A 166 -15.25 2.38 7.80
C LEU A 166 -14.61 1.55 8.93
N TYR A 167 -14.57 2.06 10.15
CA TYR A 167 -14.04 1.35 11.31
C TYR A 167 -14.79 0.03 11.55
N LYS A 168 -16.13 0.03 11.51
CA LYS A 168 -16.96 -1.18 11.63
C LYS A 168 -16.67 -2.19 10.51
N GLN A 169 -16.53 -1.73 9.27
CA GLN A 169 -16.17 -2.60 8.15
C GLN A 169 -14.81 -3.27 8.40
N MET A 170 -13.81 -2.52 8.86
CA MET A 170 -12.48 -3.07 9.18
C MET A 170 -12.53 -4.03 10.37
N SER A 171 -13.19 -3.65 11.47
CA SER A 171 -13.16 -4.41 12.73
C SER A 171 -14.03 -5.67 12.69
N ASN A 172 -15.19 -5.61 12.02
CA ASN A 172 -16.17 -6.71 12.05
C ASN A 172 -16.04 -7.67 10.88
N THR A 173 -15.39 -7.25 9.78
CA THR A 173 -15.34 -8.04 8.56
C THR A 173 -13.90 -8.27 8.08
N PHE A 174 -13.16 -7.19 7.80
CA PHE A 174 -11.90 -7.33 7.08
C PHE A 174 -10.76 -7.87 7.95
N ALA A 175 -10.56 -7.34 9.14
CA ALA A 175 -9.52 -7.84 10.05
C ALA A 175 -9.77 -9.29 10.51
N PRO A 176 -10.98 -9.71 10.92
CA PRO A 176 -11.26 -11.11 11.23
C PRO A 176 -10.94 -12.06 10.07
N MET A 177 -11.30 -11.68 8.83
CA MET A 177 -10.98 -12.46 7.64
C MET A 177 -9.46 -12.63 7.44
N LEU A 178 -8.68 -11.57 7.62
CA LEU A 178 -7.22 -11.61 7.52
C LEU A 178 -6.60 -12.51 8.61
N ILE A 179 -7.13 -12.46 9.83
CA ILE A 179 -6.67 -13.31 10.94
C ILE A 179 -6.96 -14.78 10.67
N GLU A 180 -8.11 -15.09 10.08
CA GLU A 180 -8.44 -16.47 9.71
C GLU A 180 -7.48 -17.01 8.64
N ARG A 181 -7.16 -16.21 7.62
CA ARG A 181 -6.16 -16.56 6.61
C ARG A 181 -4.79 -16.83 7.22
N LEU A 182 -4.31 -15.93 8.06
CA LEU A 182 -3.01 -16.08 8.72
C LEU A 182 -2.91 -17.39 9.53
N LYS A 183 -4.01 -17.87 10.12
CA LYS A 183 -4.05 -19.15 10.85
C LYS A 183 -3.98 -20.36 9.93
N ASN A 184 -4.63 -20.28 8.77
CA ASN A 184 -4.66 -21.39 7.82
C ASN A 184 -3.30 -21.66 7.19
N ASP A 185 -2.47 -20.61 6.97
CA ASP A 185 -1.10 -20.75 6.49
C ASP A 185 -0.23 -21.57 7.46
N PHE A 186 -0.40 -21.39 8.76
CA PHE A 186 0.35 -22.18 9.77
C PHE A 186 0.00 -23.67 9.77
N ILE A 187 -1.21 -24.04 9.35
CA ILE A 187 -1.66 -25.45 9.30
C ILE A 187 -1.01 -26.17 8.11
N HIS A 188 -0.81 -25.50 6.98
CA HIS A 188 -0.20 -26.10 5.79
C HIS A 188 1.33 -26.24 5.88
N LEU A 189 2.01 -25.49 6.77
CA LEU A 189 3.45 -25.60 7.01
C LEU A 189 3.80 -26.65 8.09
N ALA A 190 2.81 -27.17 8.82
CA ALA A 190 2.99 -28.14 9.89
C ALA A 190 2.69 -29.61 9.46
N CYS A 191 2.36 -29.84 8.20
CA CYS A 191 2.18 -31.16 7.56
C CYS A 191 3.27 -31.42 6.54
#